data_bbe05df88054414d3b79d1b0f85943ae
#
_entry.id   bbe05df88054414d3b79d1b0f85943ae
#
_cell.length_a   1.000
_cell.length_b   1.000
_cell.length_c   1.000
_cell.angle_alpha   90.00
_cell.angle_beta   90.00
_cell.angle_gamma   90.00
#
_symmetry.space_group_name_H-M   'P 1'
#
loop_
_entity.id
_entity.type
_entity.pdbx_description
1 polymer ?
#
loop_
_entity_poly.entity_id
_entity_poly.type
_entity_poly.pdbx_seq_one_letter_code
_entity_poly.pdbx_strand_id
1 'polypeptide(L)'
;MAQLITRKFLLILIFLPLLNFVGYAYAQVHPRLFSSPLGNAVSAEFEPYSTYVQGVLFEGDLGRVGNVPVTQILSEPVQNSLVLVGFSLLVSIVLGLLVGLLSVSPRTKRMSTAGLFVLSAGSSMPGFLLGGVLLAGMVYLVFFSDATSTFLPISGYGLDEHLILPVLVLAIQPTLHLAKVVAGLLENELQKDYIQVARSKGLSWQRLLWSHALPNMVSPILVTIGESVRLMVGALVIIEAVFIWPGIGRIFLFTIGLRLDARPPGVYFGNPPLLAAIAVILGAILLLSDLLFSVLANVVDPRLSQTKDELETAVA
;
A
#
# COMPACT_ATOMS: atom_id res chain seq x y z
N MET A 1 -20.33 -13.58 8.05
CA MET A 1 -19.52 -12.69 8.91
C MET A 1 -18.52 -13.48 9.76
N ALA A 2 -18.94 -14.36 10.67
CA ALA A 2 -18.01 -15.11 11.53
C ALA A 2 -16.96 -15.91 10.74
N GLN A 3 -17.36 -16.68 9.74
CA GLN A 3 -16.46 -17.47 8.88
C GLN A 3 -15.42 -16.57 8.16
N LEU A 4 -15.82 -15.42 7.65
CA LEU A 4 -14.90 -14.47 7.00
C LEU A 4 -13.83 -13.96 7.98
N ILE A 5 -14.25 -13.56 9.18
CA ILE A 5 -13.33 -13.10 10.23
C ILE A 5 -12.40 -14.23 10.65
N THR A 6 -12.94 -15.43 10.91
CA THR A 6 -12.13 -16.59 11.31
C THR A 6 -11.10 -16.96 10.24
N ARG A 7 -11.49 -17.01 8.95
CA ARG A 7 -10.56 -17.32 7.85
C ARG A 7 -9.45 -16.27 7.74
N LYS A 8 -9.79 -14.99 7.80
CA LYS A 8 -8.81 -13.91 7.74
C LYS A 8 -7.90 -13.88 8.97
N PHE A 9 -8.45 -14.15 10.14
CA PHE A 9 -7.67 -14.26 11.37
C PHE A 9 -6.68 -15.44 11.32
N LEU A 10 -7.12 -16.60 10.81
CA LEU A 10 -6.23 -17.73 10.59
C LEU A 10 -5.10 -17.41 9.59
N LEU A 11 -5.41 -16.65 8.53
CA LEU A 11 -4.37 -16.18 7.61
C LEU A 11 -3.36 -15.30 8.32
N ILE A 12 -3.79 -14.36 9.14
CA ILE A 12 -2.87 -13.50 9.93
C ILE A 12 -2.01 -14.36 10.84
N LEU A 13 -2.62 -15.32 11.56
CA LEU A 13 -1.92 -16.21 12.49
C LEU A 13 -0.86 -17.09 11.83
N ILE A 14 -1.05 -17.46 10.56
CA ILE A 14 -0.11 -18.28 9.80
C ILE A 14 0.95 -17.41 9.10
N PHE A 15 0.51 -16.35 8.43
CA PHE A 15 1.40 -15.56 7.57
C PHE A 15 2.37 -14.66 8.35
N LEU A 16 1.98 -14.08 9.48
CA LEU A 16 2.91 -13.23 10.24
C LEU A 16 4.09 -14.02 10.81
N PRO A 17 3.92 -15.21 11.44
CA PRO A 17 5.06 -16.03 11.83
C PRO A 17 5.90 -16.52 10.65
N LEU A 18 5.26 -16.84 9.53
CA LEU A 18 5.97 -17.23 8.30
C LEU A 18 6.85 -16.08 7.78
N LEU A 19 6.34 -14.85 7.72
CA LEU A 19 7.10 -13.67 7.32
C LEU A 19 8.23 -13.37 8.29
N ASN A 20 8.00 -13.55 9.59
CA ASN A 20 9.04 -13.43 10.61
C ASN A 20 10.17 -14.43 10.36
N PHE A 21 9.82 -15.71 10.17
CA PHE A 21 10.79 -16.77 9.88
C PHE A 21 11.59 -16.50 8.60
N VAL A 22 10.88 -16.15 7.50
CA VAL A 22 11.52 -15.87 6.20
C VAL A 22 12.47 -14.67 6.31
N GLY A 23 12.05 -13.58 6.97
CA GLY A 23 12.89 -12.41 7.18
C GLY A 23 14.15 -12.73 7.99
N TYR A 24 13.99 -13.48 9.08
CA TYR A 24 15.10 -13.92 9.93
C TYR A 24 16.08 -14.83 9.18
N ALA A 25 15.56 -15.86 8.51
CA ALA A 25 16.36 -16.81 7.74
C ALA A 25 17.10 -16.15 6.58
N TYR A 26 16.43 -15.26 5.84
CA TYR A 26 17.05 -14.50 4.75
C TYR A 26 18.26 -13.70 5.25
N ALA A 27 18.11 -12.97 6.34
CA ALA A 27 19.20 -12.17 6.89
C ALA A 27 20.39 -13.00 7.40
N GLN A 28 20.16 -14.23 7.85
CA GLN A 28 21.25 -15.14 8.22
C GLN A 28 22.02 -15.70 7.01
N VAL A 29 21.33 -15.94 5.90
CA VAL A 29 21.90 -16.57 4.70
C VAL A 29 22.55 -15.54 3.78
N HIS A 30 21.92 -14.39 3.61
CA HIS A 30 22.32 -13.36 2.65
C HIS A 30 23.78 -12.86 2.82
N PRO A 31 24.29 -12.52 4.01
CA PRO A 31 25.68 -12.07 4.18
C PRO A 31 26.70 -13.16 3.82
N ARG A 32 26.33 -14.43 3.99
CA ARG A 32 27.21 -15.57 3.65
C ARG A 32 27.32 -15.79 2.14
N LEU A 33 26.26 -15.47 1.40
CA LEU A 33 26.22 -15.64 -0.06
C LEU A 33 26.85 -14.47 -0.81
N PHE A 34 26.75 -13.25 -0.26
CA PHE A 34 27.17 -12.01 -0.90
C PHE A 34 28.34 -11.31 -0.20
N SER A 35 29.04 -11.99 0.71
CA SER A 35 30.28 -11.47 1.30
C SER A 35 31.32 -11.25 0.19
N SER A 36 31.54 -10.00 -0.18
CA SER A 36 32.62 -9.59 -1.07
C SER A 36 33.99 -9.97 -0.42
N PRO A 37 35.00 -10.40 -1.19
CA PRO A 37 36.35 -10.68 -0.68
C PRO A 37 37.04 -9.50 0.02
N LEU A 38 36.49 -8.29 -0.12
CA LEU A 38 37.01 -7.01 0.44
C LEU A 38 36.35 -6.58 1.75
N GLY A 39 35.29 -7.26 2.20
CA GLY A 39 34.63 -6.95 3.47
C GLY A 39 35.05 -7.98 4.52
N ASN A 40 35.66 -7.55 5.60
CA ASN A 40 35.72 -8.35 6.81
C ASN A 40 34.30 -8.82 7.11
N ALA A 41 34.02 -10.10 6.84
CA ALA A 41 32.78 -10.72 7.24
C ALA A 41 32.70 -10.52 8.76
N VAL A 42 31.83 -9.65 9.19
CA VAL A 42 31.37 -9.63 10.57
C VAL A 42 30.66 -10.98 10.71
N SER A 43 31.43 -11.98 11.15
CA SER A 43 30.91 -13.26 11.62
C SER A 43 30.21 -12.98 12.97
N ALA A 44 29.13 -12.22 12.94
CA ALA A 44 28.22 -12.18 14.06
C ALA A 44 27.60 -13.57 14.14
N GLU A 45 27.93 -14.32 15.16
CA GLU A 45 27.18 -15.50 15.56
C GLU A 45 25.79 -15.01 15.92
N PHE A 46 24.86 -15.12 14.95
CA PHE A 46 23.47 -14.81 15.21
C PHE A 46 22.86 -15.93 16.04
N GLU A 47 22.07 -15.54 17.02
CA GLU A 47 21.31 -16.48 17.84
C GLU A 47 20.47 -17.44 16.98
N PRO A 48 20.25 -18.68 17.40
CA PRO A 48 19.31 -19.58 16.75
C PRO A 48 17.90 -18.96 16.70
N TYR A 49 17.18 -19.17 15.61
CA TYR A 49 15.81 -18.64 15.47
C TYR A 49 14.89 -19.02 16.63
N SER A 50 15.08 -20.25 17.20
CA SER A 50 14.31 -20.71 18.37
C SER A 50 14.47 -19.80 19.59
N THR A 51 15.68 -19.34 19.88
CA THR A 51 15.98 -18.42 20.99
C THR A 51 15.34 -17.06 20.74
N TYR A 52 15.47 -16.54 19.50
CA TYR A 52 14.82 -15.28 19.11
C TYR A 52 13.30 -15.36 19.28
N VAL A 53 12.65 -16.43 18.79
CA VAL A 53 11.19 -16.58 18.91
C VAL A 53 10.75 -16.70 20.38
N GLN A 54 11.52 -17.37 21.23
CA GLN A 54 11.24 -17.43 22.67
C GLN A 54 11.28 -16.02 23.28
N GLY A 55 12.29 -15.21 22.98
CA GLY A 55 12.37 -13.82 23.40
C GLY A 55 11.17 -12.99 22.94
N VAL A 56 10.75 -13.13 21.67
CA VAL A 56 9.59 -12.43 21.13
C VAL A 56 8.28 -12.83 21.85
N LEU A 57 8.05 -14.14 22.07
CA LEU A 57 6.78 -14.65 22.59
C LEU A 57 6.63 -14.48 24.09
N PHE A 58 7.71 -14.66 24.87
CA PHE A 58 7.65 -14.69 26.32
C PHE A 58 8.15 -13.40 27.00
N GLU A 59 9.07 -12.68 26.33
CA GLU A 59 9.68 -11.47 26.88
C GLU A 59 9.24 -10.19 26.14
N GLY A 60 8.62 -10.34 24.96
CA GLY A 60 8.28 -9.21 24.08
C GLY A 60 9.51 -8.51 23.48
N ASP A 61 10.69 -9.17 23.50
CA ASP A 61 11.92 -8.63 22.97
C ASP A 61 12.06 -8.98 21.47
N LEU A 62 11.96 -7.95 20.61
CA LEU A 62 12.18 -8.09 19.16
C LEU A 62 13.68 -8.18 18.78
N GLY A 63 14.56 -8.33 19.76
CA GLY A 63 16.01 -8.38 19.55
C GLY A 63 16.65 -7.00 19.44
N ARG A 64 17.94 -6.98 19.10
CA ARG A 64 18.79 -5.79 19.11
C ARG A 64 19.64 -5.68 17.85
N VAL A 65 20.01 -4.44 17.54
CA VAL A 65 21.03 -4.11 16.53
C VAL A 65 22.20 -3.45 17.29
N GLY A 66 23.25 -4.19 17.53
CA GLY A 66 24.29 -3.78 18.50
C GLY A 66 23.67 -3.63 19.90
N ASN A 67 23.76 -2.43 20.46
CA ASN A 67 23.21 -2.14 21.80
C ASN A 67 21.78 -1.54 21.76
N VAL A 68 21.22 -1.28 20.60
CA VAL A 68 19.93 -0.60 20.45
C VAL A 68 18.80 -1.62 20.22
N PRO A 69 17.70 -1.59 21.00
CA PRO A 69 16.54 -2.45 20.77
C PRO A 69 15.89 -2.19 19.39
N VAL A 70 15.45 -3.23 18.71
CA VAL A 70 14.73 -3.12 17.42
C VAL A 70 13.46 -2.28 17.54
N THR A 71 12.77 -2.38 18.67
CA THR A 71 11.58 -1.55 18.96
C THR A 71 11.87 -0.05 18.92
N GLN A 72 13.01 0.36 19.46
CA GLN A 72 13.42 1.77 19.45
C GLN A 72 13.81 2.23 18.03
N ILE A 73 14.48 1.36 17.26
CA ILE A 73 14.88 1.67 15.88
C ILE A 73 13.67 1.86 14.97
N LEU A 74 12.62 1.05 15.17
CA LEU A 74 11.45 1.02 14.29
C LEU A 74 10.32 1.97 14.73
N SER A 75 10.31 2.48 15.95
CA SER A 75 9.22 3.30 16.48
C SER A 75 8.90 4.53 15.62
N GLU A 76 9.88 5.34 15.30
CA GLU A 76 9.72 6.53 14.46
C GLU A 76 9.49 6.19 12.98
N PRO A 77 10.28 5.30 12.34
CA PRO A 77 10.06 4.90 10.96
C PRO A 77 8.68 4.29 10.67
N VAL A 78 8.13 3.51 11.60
CA VAL A 78 6.77 2.97 11.45
C VAL A 78 5.74 4.10 11.41
N GLN A 79 5.84 5.07 12.33
CA GLN A 79 4.95 6.23 12.35
C GLN A 79 5.04 7.03 11.06
N ASN A 80 6.25 7.29 10.57
CA ASN A 80 6.48 8.03 9.34
C ASN A 80 5.90 7.32 8.11
N SER A 81 6.04 6.01 8.02
CA SER A 81 5.43 5.20 6.96
C SER A 81 3.91 5.20 7.04
N LEU A 82 3.34 5.07 8.26
CA LEU A 82 1.89 5.09 8.46
C LEU A 82 1.28 6.46 8.11
N VAL A 83 1.97 7.55 8.44
CA VAL A 83 1.57 8.90 8.06
C VAL A 83 1.56 9.03 6.53
N LEU A 84 2.63 8.61 5.85
CA LEU A 84 2.74 8.67 4.40
C LEU A 84 1.62 7.84 3.73
N VAL A 85 1.42 6.60 4.15
CA VAL A 85 0.34 5.72 3.63
C VAL A 85 -1.04 6.31 3.92
N GLY A 86 -1.26 6.84 5.13
CA GLY A 86 -2.53 7.42 5.54
C GLY A 86 -2.94 8.64 4.70
N PHE A 87 -2.03 9.59 4.50
CA PHE A 87 -2.29 10.75 3.63
C PHE A 87 -2.47 10.33 2.16
N SER A 88 -1.65 9.40 1.67
CA SER A 88 -1.77 8.87 0.31
C SER A 88 -3.10 8.16 0.09
N LEU A 89 -3.56 7.39 1.08
CA LEU A 89 -4.84 6.71 1.03
C LEU A 89 -6.01 7.71 1.00
N LEU A 90 -5.95 8.75 1.83
CA LEU A 90 -6.95 9.82 1.84
C LEU A 90 -7.05 10.51 0.47
N VAL A 91 -5.90 10.91 -0.09
CA VAL A 91 -5.83 11.52 -1.43
C VAL A 91 -6.37 10.56 -2.49
N SER A 92 -5.99 9.28 -2.42
CA SER A 92 -6.45 8.26 -3.35
C SER A 92 -7.96 8.04 -3.28
N ILE A 93 -8.56 8.02 -2.10
CA ILE A 93 -10.01 7.88 -1.92
C ILE A 93 -10.72 9.09 -2.51
N VAL A 94 -10.31 10.30 -2.13
CA VAL A 94 -10.97 11.53 -2.59
C VAL A 94 -10.88 11.68 -4.10
N LEU A 95 -9.66 11.60 -4.65
CA LEU A 95 -9.46 11.77 -6.09
C LEU A 95 -9.97 10.58 -6.90
N GLY A 96 -9.83 9.36 -6.39
CA GLY A 96 -10.32 8.16 -7.06
C GLY A 96 -11.84 8.13 -7.20
N LEU A 97 -12.57 8.49 -6.12
CA LEU A 97 -14.01 8.65 -6.17
C LEU A 97 -14.42 9.79 -7.12
N LEU A 98 -13.79 10.95 -6.99
CA LEU A 98 -14.11 12.11 -7.83
C LEU A 98 -13.90 11.80 -9.31
N VAL A 99 -12.71 11.33 -9.67
CA VAL A 99 -12.37 10.99 -11.07
C VAL A 99 -13.26 9.86 -11.59
N GLY A 100 -13.48 8.81 -10.80
CA GLY A 100 -14.32 7.67 -11.19
C GLY A 100 -15.77 8.10 -11.48
N LEU A 101 -16.39 8.89 -10.60
CA LEU A 101 -17.75 9.38 -10.78
C LEU A 101 -17.87 10.34 -11.96
N LEU A 102 -16.88 11.23 -12.16
CA LEU A 102 -16.87 12.19 -13.27
C LEU A 102 -16.55 11.54 -14.63
N SER A 103 -15.91 10.37 -14.65
CA SER A 103 -15.58 9.66 -15.88
C SER A 103 -16.78 9.09 -16.61
N VAL A 104 -17.91 8.93 -15.92
CA VAL A 104 -19.16 8.39 -16.53
C VAL A 104 -20.08 9.52 -16.97
N SER A 105 -20.36 9.57 -18.26
CA SER A 105 -21.23 10.61 -18.84
C SER A 105 -22.70 10.42 -18.42
N PRO A 106 -23.38 11.47 -17.93
CA PRO A 106 -24.81 11.42 -17.63
C PRO A 106 -25.71 11.10 -18.84
N ARG A 107 -25.25 11.44 -20.06
CA ARG A 107 -26.01 11.24 -21.30
C ARG A 107 -25.91 9.81 -21.79
N THR A 108 -24.69 9.28 -21.92
CA THR A 108 -24.43 7.93 -22.45
C THR A 108 -24.51 6.85 -21.40
N LYS A 109 -24.43 7.20 -20.10
CA LYS A 109 -24.30 6.29 -18.95
C LYS A 109 -23.08 5.37 -19.07
N ARG A 110 -22.08 5.78 -19.81
CA ARG A 110 -20.86 5.02 -20.07
C ARG A 110 -19.65 5.92 -19.96
N MET A 111 -18.55 5.32 -19.61
CA MET A 111 -17.23 5.95 -19.70
C MET A 111 -16.80 6.04 -21.16
N SER A 112 -16.08 7.10 -21.52
CA SER A 112 -15.50 7.21 -22.86
C SER A 112 -14.38 6.18 -23.06
N THR A 113 -14.19 5.71 -24.28
CA THR A 113 -13.09 4.77 -24.60
C THR A 113 -11.72 5.36 -24.25
N ALA A 114 -11.52 6.65 -24.47
CA ALA A 114 -10.30 7.35 -24.08
C ALA A 114 -10.11 7.36 -22.55
N GLY A 115 -11.17 7.65 -21.77
CA GLY A 115 -11.14 7.59 -20.31
C GLY A 115 -10.80 6.19 -19.80
N LEU A 116 -11.43 5.16 -20.37
CA LEU A 116 -11.13 3.76 -20.05
C LEU A 116 -9.67 3.42 -20.33
N PHE A 117 -9.14 3.84 -21.46
CA PHE A 117 -7.74 3.61 -21.83
C PHE A 117 -6.79 4.29 -20.84
N VAL A 118 -7.01 5.59 -20.53
CA VAL A 118 -6.17 6.36 -19.60
C VAL A 118 -6.18 5.74 -18.19
N LEU A 119 -7.35 5.42 -17.64
CA LEU A 119 -7.46 4.82 -16.32
C LEU A 119 -6.86 3.40 -16.29
N SER A 120 -7.04 2.61 -17.35
CA SER A 120 -6.48 1.26 -17.44
C SER A 120 -4.96 1.28 -17.59
N ALA A 121 -4.42 2.08 -18.50
CA ALA A 121 -2.98 2.20 -18.70
C ALA A 121 -2.30 2.75 -17.44
N GLY A 122 -2.84 3.81 -16.85
CA GLY A 122 -2.28 4.42 -15.65
C GLY A 122 -2.35 3.50 -14.42
N SER A 123 -3.45 2.75 -14.23
CA SER A 123 -3.55 1.79 -13.12
C SER A 123 -2.64 0.57 -13.27
N SER A 124 -2.19 0.27 -14.50
CA SER A 124 -1.29 -0.84 -14.78
C SER A 124 0.19 -0.44 -14.63
N MET A 125 0.50 0.84 -14.59
CA MET A 125 1.87 1.33 -14.38
C MET A 125 2.23 1.27 -12.90
N PRO A 126 3.40 0.72 -12.52
CA PRO A 126 3.88 0.80 -11.15
C PRO A 126 4.03 2.26 -10.69
N GLY A 127 3.52 2.59 -9.50
CA GLY A 127 3.51 3.96 -8.99
C GLY A 127 4.90 4.62 -8.91
N PHE A 128 5.93 3.84 -8.61
CA PHE A 128 7.30 4.34 -8.56
C PHE A 128 7.85 4.80 -9.93
N LEU A 129 7.39 4.20 -11.05
CA LEU A 129 7.77 4.67 -12.39
C LEU A 129 7.16 6.04 -12.68
N LEU A 130 5.89 6.23 -12.33
CA LEU A 130 5.23 7.54 -12.46
C LEU A 130 5.92 8.59 -11.59
N GLY A 131 6.33 8.21 -10.38
CA GLY A 131 7.15 9.04 -9.50
C GLY A 131 8.50 9.39 -10.09
N GLY A 132 9.18 8.41 -10.67
CA GLY A 132 10.46 8.62 -11.36
C GLY A 132 10.36 9.59 -12.52
N VAL A 133 9.31 9.49 -13.34
CA VAL A 133 9.04 10.42 -14.45
C VAL A 133 8.76 11.83 -13.92
N LEU A 134 7.97 11.95 -12.86
CA LEU A 134 7.69 13.25 -12.23
C LEU A 134 8.96 13.90 -11.68
N LEU A 135 9.79 13.13 -10.96
CA LEU A 135 11.07 13.61 -10.45
C LEU A 135 12.03 14.01 -11.57
N ALA A 136 12.15 13.19 -12.61
CA ALA A 136 12.96 13.49 -13.78
C ALA A 136 12.50 14.79 -14.45
N GLY A 137 11.18 15.00 -14.57
CA GLY A 137 10.60 16.23 -15.08
C GLY A 137 10.94 17.44 -14.22
N MET A 138 10.86 17.33 -12.91
CA MET A 138 11.23 18.44 -12.00
C MET A 138 12.72 18.76 -12.06
N VAL A 139 13.58 17.76 -12.09
CA VAL A 139 15.03 17.94 -12.27
C VAL A 139 15.32 18.59 -13.62
N TYR A 140 14.67 18.11 -14.69
CA TYR A 140 14.81 18.71 -16.02
C TYR A 140 14.44 20.19 -16.02
N LEU A 141 13.33 20.56 -15.40
CA LEU A 141 12.91 21.96 -15.32
C LEU A 141 13.97 22.85 -14.60
N VAL A 142 14.59 22.35 -13.54
CA VAL A 142 15.66 23.09 -12.85
C VAL A 142 16.91 23.24 -13.72
N PHE A 143 17.30 22.21 -14.47
CA PHE A 143 18.51 22.24 -15.30
C PHE A 143 18.34 23.04 -16.60
N PHE A 144 17.15 23.10 -17.16
CA PHE A 144 16.89 23.71 -18.48
C PHE A 144 16.00 24.96 -18.46
N SER A 145 15.46 25.33 -17.28
CA SER A 145 14.89 26.64 -17.06
C SER A 145 15.80 27.42 -16.10
N ASP A 146 15.84 28.74 -16.20
CA ASP A 146 16.61 29.58 -15.27
C ASP A 146 16.08 29.54 -13.81
N ALA A 147 15.38 28.47 -13.45
CA ALA A 147 14.86 28.26 -12.12
C ALA A 147 16.00 27.88 -11.15
N THR A 148 16.16 28.65 -10.11
CA THR A 148 17.20 28.42 -9.07
C THR A 148 16.87 27.29 -8.12
N SER A 149 15.61 26.82 -8.10
CA SER A 149 15.12 25.73 -7.24
C SER A 149 13.86 25.09 -7.81
N THR A 150 13.54 23.87 -7.37
CA THR A 150 12.23 23.27 -7.59
C THR A 150 11.16 23.99 -6.75
N PHE A 151 9.93 24.08 -7.29
CA PHE A 151 8.81 24.70 -6.56
C PHE A 151 8.31 23.85 -5.35
N LEU A 152 8.69 22.57 -5.30
CA LEU A 152 8.49 21.67 -4.15
C LEU A 152 9.80 20.97 -3.82
N PRO A 153 10.07 20.67 -2.53
CA PRO A 153 11.24 19.89 -2.14
C PRO A 153 11.18 18.49 -2.72
N ILE A 154 12.29 18.07 -3.36
CA ILE A 154 12.38 16.76 -4.02
C ILE A 154 12.68 15.64 -3.00
N SER A 155 13.34 15.99 -1.88
CA SER A 155 13.77 15.01 -0.89
C SER A 155 13.82 15.63 0.51
N GLY A 156 13.74 14.78 1.52
CA GLY A 156 13.76 15.20 2.91
C GLY A 156 12.55 14.70 3.69
N TYR A 157 12.41 15.21 4.91
CA TYR A 157 11.34 14.82 5.82
C TYR A 157 10.74 16.06 6.48
N GLY A 158 9.42 16.08 6.55
CA GLY A 158 8.63 17.08 7.24
C GLY A 158 7.14 16.85 7.01
N LEU A 159 6.31 17.26 7.96
CA LEU A 159 4.84 17.30 7.79
C LEU A 159 4.43 18.64 7.13
N ASP A 160 5.23 19.08 6.19
CA ASP A 160 5.12 20.32 5.44
C ASP A 160 5.15 20.02 3.93
N GLU A 161 5.77 20.87 3.14
CA GLU A 161 5.88 20.71 1.68
C GLU A 161 6.62 19.42 1.28
N HIS A 162 7.49 18.86 2.13
CA HIS A 162 8.20 17.59 1.87
C HIS A 162 7.28 16.39 1.77
N LEU A 163 6.10 16.45 2.38
CA LEU A 163 5.11 15.38 2.32
C LEU A 163 4.37 15.33 0.98
N ILE A 164 4.26 16.45 0.27
CA ILE A 164 3.39 16.58 -0.92
C ILE A 164 3.79 15.60 -2.02
N LEU A 165 5.05 15.62 -2.45
CA LEU A 165 5.52 14.77 -3.55
C LEU A 165 5.46 13.28 -3.23
N PRO A 166 5.97 12.78 -2.09
CA PRO A 166 5.84 11.37 -1.72
C PRO A 166 4.39 10.91 -1.65
N VAL A 167 3.49 11.72 -1.10
CA VAL A 167 2.05 11.41 -1.02
C VAL A 167 1.43 11.31 -2.41
N LEU A 168 1.67 12.28 -3.29
CA LEU A 168 1.12 12.27 -4.65
C LEU A 168 1.60 11.05 -5.43
N VAL A 169 2.90 10.76 -5.36
CA VAL A 169 3.49 9.63 -6.08
C VAL A 169 2.97 8.30 -5.55
N LEU A 170 2.84 8.14 -4.23
CA LEU A 170 2.29 6.93 -3.63
C LEU A 170 0.79 6.78 -3.92
N ALA A 171 0.05 7.88 -4.04
CA ALA A 171 -1.39 7.88 -4.28
C ALA A 171 -1.78 7.66 -5.74
N ILE A 172 -0.92 7.99 -6.72
CA ILE A 172 -1.32 8.07 -8.14
C ILE A 172 -1.87 6.74 -8.69
N GLN A 173 -1.16 5.64 -8.50
CA GLN A 173 -1.59 4.32 -8.98
C GLN A 173 -2.89 3.84 -8.30
N PRO A 174 -3.02 3.87 -6.95
CA PRO A 174 -4.26 3.55 -6.27
C PRO A 174 -5.43 4.45 -6.66
N THR A 175 -5.19 5.74 -6.90
CA THR A 175 -6.20 6.70 -7.38
C THR A 175 -6.77 6.25 -8.73
N LEU A 176 -5.90 5.93 -9.69
CA LEU A 176 -6.32 5.49 -11.03
C LEU A 176 -7.02 4.13 -10.98
N HIS A 177 -6.55 3.22 -10.12
CA HIS A 177 -7.20 1.94 -9.90
C HIS A 177 -8.60 2.11 -9.31
N LEU A 178 -8.74 2.88 -8.24
CA LEU A 178 -10.02 3.15 -7.61
C LEU A 178 -10.98 3.89 -8.57
N ALA A 179 -10.49 4.88 -9.30
CA ALA A 179 -11.30 5.61 -10.29
C ALA A 179 -11.85 4.68 -11.38
N LYS A 180 -11.02 3.77 -11.89
CA LYS A 180 -11.44 2.76 -12.87
C LYS A 180 -12.53 1.84 -12.34
N VAL A 181 -12.37 1.33 -11.11
CA VAL A 181 -13.34 0.45 -10.48
C VAL A 181 -14.64 1.20 -10.20
N VAL A 182 -14.59 2.41 -9.64
CA VAL A 182 -15.76 3.25 -9.37
C VAL A 182 -16.52 3.57 -10.65
N ALA A 183 -15.83 3.93 -11.73
CA ALA A 183 -16.46 4.19 -13.02
C ALA A 183 -17.16 2.95 -13.57
N GLY A 184 -16.53 1.78 -13.52
CA GLY A 184 -17.13 0.51 -13.95
C GLY A 184 -18.34 0.10 -13.10
N LEU A 185 -18.27 0.26 -11.78
CA LEU A 185 -19.39 0.01 -10.88
C LEU A 185 -20.56 0.93 -11.18
N LEU A 186 -20.30 2.23 -11.37
CA LEU A 186 -21.31 3.21 -11.71
C LEU A 186 -21.96 2.91 -13.06
N GLU A 187 -21.19 2.57 -14.07
CA GLU A 187 -21.69 2.18 -15.39
C GLU A 187 -22.63 0.97 -15.30
N ASN A 188 -22.24 -0.07 -14.55
CA ASN A 188 -23.07 -1.24 -14.33
C ASN A 188 -24.35 -0.91 -13.55
N GLU A 189 -24.23 -0.07 -12.50
CA GLU A 189 -25.37 0.32 -11.67
C GLU A 189 -26.41 1.12 -12.47
N LEU A 190 -25.97 2.03 -13.33
CA LEU A 190 -26.83 2.87 -14.16
C LEU A 190 -27.59 2.10 -15.25
N GLN A 191 -27.24 0.85 -15.53
CA GLN A 191 -27.94 0.00 -16.48
C GLN A 191 -29.11 -0.80 -15.85
N LYS A 192 -29.19 -0.86 -14.53
CA LYS A 192 -30.24 -1.62 -13.81
C LYS A 192 -31.63 -1.01 -13.99
N ASP A 193 -32.66 -1.87 -14.01
CA ASP A 193 -34.05 -1.48 -14.30
C ASP A 193 -34.60 -0.45 -13.29
N TYR A 194 -34.28 -0.59 -12.00
CA TYR A 194 -34.76 0.35 -10.98
C TYR A 194 -34.23 1.77 -11.20
N ILE A 195 -33.04 1.93 -11.77
CA ILE A 195 -32.50 3.22 -12.18
C ILE A 195 -33.26 3.81 -13.36
N GLN A 196 -33.68 2.97 -14.30
CA GLN A 196 -34.51 3.42 -15.43
C GLN A 196 -35.88 3.89 -14.95
N VAL A 197 -36.49 3.17 -14.02
CA VAL A 197 -37.77 3.57 -13.38
C VAL A 197 -37.59 4.87 -12.59
N ALA A 198 -36.54 5.04 -11.82
CA ALA A 198 -36.27 6.27 -11.09
C ALA A 198 -36.13 7.47 -12.05
N ARG A 199 -35.46 7.26 -13.19
CA ARG A 199 -35.30 8.29 -14.21
C ARG A 199 -36.61 8.64 -14.93
N SER A 200 -37.46 7.64 -15.22
CA SER A 200 -38.80 7.91 -15.82
C SER A 200 -39.70 8.70 -14.88
N LYS A 201 -39.46 8.66 -13.56
CA LYS A 201 -40.13 9.51 -12.57
C LYS A 201 -39.56 10.92 -12.47
N GLY A 202 -38.59 11.29 -13.35
CA GLY A 202 -38.04 12.66 -13.42
C GLY A 202 -36.94 12.95 -12.38
N LEU A 203 -36.32 11.95 -11.74
CA LEU A 203 -35.24 12.20 -10.80
C LEU A 203 -34.02 12.83 -11.52
N SER A 204 -33.48 13.90 -10.89
CA SER A 204 -32.25 14.54 -11.37
C SER A 204 -31.04 13.61 -11.25
N TRP A 205 -30.02 13.83 -12.10
CA TRP A 205 -28.79 13.06 -12.10
C TRP A 205 -28.12 12.97 -10.72
N GLN A 206 -28.03 14.09 -10.01
CA GLN A 206 -27.43 14.13 -8.67
C GLN A 206 -28.22 13.25 -7.68
N ARG A 207 -29.55 13.35 -7.65
CA ARG A 207 -30.37 12.54 -6.75
C ARG A 207 -30.27 11.05 -7.09
N LEU A 208 -30.23 10.71 -8.37
CA LEU A 208 -30.06 9.34 -8.84
C LEU A 208 -28.68 8.77 -8.40
N LEU A 209 -27.64 9.58 -8.52
CA LEU A 209 -26.29 9.19 -8.14
C LEU A 209 -26.17 8.97 -6.62
N TRP A 210 -26.54 10.01 -5.82
CA TRP A 210 -26.30 9.98 -4.37
C TRP A 210 -27.26 9.09 -3.60
N SER A 211 -28.55 9.00 -4.02
CA SER A 211 -29.57 8.27 -3.27
C SER A 211 -29.81 6.85 -3.79
N HIS A 212 -29.37 6.52 -5.00
CA HIS A 212 -29.66 5.22 -5.60
C HIS A 212 -28.41 4.46 -6.05
N ALA A 213 -27.48 5.07 -6.78
CA ALA A 213 -26.31 4.37 -7.29
C ALA A 213 -25.23 4.18 -6.22
N LEU A 214 -24.76 5.26 -5.60
CA LEU A 214 -23.67 5.23 -4.62
C LEU A 214 -23.90 4.28 -3.44
N PRO A 215 -25.08 4.25 -2.78
CA PRO A 215 -25.28 3.34 -1.65
C PRO A 215 -25.08 1.87 -2.01
N ASN A 216 -25.41 1.46 -3.24
CA ASN A 216 -25.22 0.09 -3.71
C ASN A 216 -23.78 -0.22 -4.14
N MET A 217 -22.96 0.82 -4.30
CA MET A 217 -21.54 0.69 -4.69
C MET A 217 -20.59 0.76 -3.50
N VAL A 218 -21.04 1.16 -2.30
CA VAL A 218 -20.17 1.39 -1.14
C VAL A 218 -19.36 0.14 -0.78
N SER A 219 -20.00 -1.02 -0.76
CA SER A 219 -19.35 -2.27 -0.36
C SER A 219 -18.18 -2.66 -1.30
N PRO A 220 -18.35 -2.76 -2.62
CA PRO A 220 -17.22 -3.03 -3.52
C PRO A 220 -16.18 -1.89 -3.52
N ILE A 221 -16.56 -0.64 -3.29
CA ILE A 221 -15.62 0.47 -3.14
C ILE A 221 -14.72 0.25 -1.90
N LEU A 222 -15.28 -0.15 -0.77
CA LEU A 222 -14.51 -0.45 0.45
C LEU A 222 -13.49 -1.58 0.23
N VAL A 223 -13.86 -2.64 -0.51
CA VAL A 223 -12.91 -3.69 -0.89
C VAL A 223 -11.77 -3.11 -1.72
N THR A 224 -12.08 -2.28 -2.70
CA THR A 224 -11.06 -1.64 -3.57
C THR A 224 -10.16 -0.67 -2.79
N ILE A 225 -10.66 -0.01 -1.75
CA ILE A 225 -9.82 0.80 -0.86
C ILE A 225 -8.82 -0.10 -0.12
N GLY A 226 -9.23 -1.28 0.35
CA GLY A 226 -8.30 -2.27 0.91
C GLY A 226 -7.22 -2.73 -0.09
N GLU A 227 -7.59 -2.93 -1.35
CA GLU A 227 -6.63 -3.23 -2.43
C GLU A 227 -5.66 -2.06 -2.69
N SER A 228 -6.13 -0.83 -2.53
CA SER A 228 -5.31 0.38 -2.66
C SER A 228 -4.19 0.42 -1.62
N VAL A 229 -4.44 0.00 -0.37
CA VAL A 229 -3.38 -0.13 0.65
C VAL A 229 -2.33 -1.16 0.22
N ARG A 230 -2.75 -2.26 -0.38
CA ARG A 230 -1.82 -3.28 -0.90
C ARG A 230 -0.89 -2.72 -1.99
N LEU A 231 -1.44 -1.94 -2.92
CA LEU A 231 -0.66 -1.27 -3.96
C LEU A 231 0.34 -0.27 -3.34
N MET A 232 -0.09 0.48 -2.31
CA MET A 232 0.76 1.44 -1.61
C MET A 232 1.92 0.76 -0.89
N VAL A 233 1.67 -0.30 -0.13
CA VAL A 233 2.73 -1.02 0.60
C VAL A 233 3.74 -1.62 -0.37
N GLY A 234 3.30 -2.11 -1.54
CA GLY A 234 4.18 -2.60 -2.59
C GLY A 234 5.12 -1.52 -3.17
N ALA A 235 4.66 -0.28 -3.26
CA ALA A 235 5.45 0.86 -3.77
C ALA A 235 6.21 1.60 -2.67
N LEU A 236 5.79 1.49 -1.41
CA LEU A 236 6.26 2.26 -0.26
C LEU A 236 7.79 2.22 -0.11
N VAL A 237 8.35 1.01 -0.19
CA VAL A 237 9.80 0.77 0.00
C VAL A 237 10.63 1.60 -0.98
N ILE A 238 10.22 1.65 -2.25
CA ILE A 238 10.95 2.38 -3.28
C ILE A 238 10.73 3.88 -3.14
N ILE A 239 9.50 4.30 -2.85
CA ILE A 239 9.16 5.73 -2.72
C ILE A 239 9.87 6.35 -1.51
N GLU A 240 9.89 5.68 -0.36
CA GLU A 240 10.63 6.15 0.81
C GLU A 240 12.14 6.27 0.55
N ALA A 241 12.70 5.36 -0.25
CA ALA A 241 14.10 5.44 -0.61
C ALA A 241 14.39 6.58 -1.59
N VAL A 242 13.56 6.76 -2.60
CA VAL A 242 13.72 7.79 -3.65
C VAL A 242 13.58 9.20 -3.06
N PHE A 243 12.59 9.42 -2.19
CA PHE A 243 12.36 10.72 -1.55
C PHE A 243 13.17 10.94 -0.27
N ILE A 244 14.03 9.98 0.11
CA ILE A 244 14.80 10.00 1.36
C ILE A 244 13.89 10.13 2.60
N TRP A 245 12.68 9.60 2.51
CA TRP A 245 11.71 9.59 3.60
C TRP A 245 12.14 8.59 4.69
N PRO A 246 12.19 8.99 5.98
CA PRO A 246 12.71 8.13 7.06
C PRO A 246 11.67 7.11 7.55
N GLY A 247 11.22 6.24 6.65
CA GLY A 247 10.26 5.19 6.93
C GLY A 247 10.86 3.79 6.99
N ILE A 248 10.00 2.79 7.25
CA ILE A 248 10.39 1.38 7.41
C ILE A 248 10.87 0.77 6.10
N GLY A 249 10.34 1.18 4.95
CA GLY A 249 10.76 0.68 3.65
C GLY A 249 12.21 1.07 3.33
N ARG A 250 12.61 2.28 3.71
CA ARG A 250 14.00 2.71 3.58
C ARG A 250 14.94 1.91 4.46
N ILE A 251 14.55 1.62 5.73
CA ILE A 251 15.34 0.76 6.62
C ILE A 251 15.38 -0.67 6.06
N PHE A 252 14.29 -1.16 5.49
CA PHE A 252 14.25 -2.46 4.83
C PHE A 252 15.34 -2.57 3.75
N LEU A 253 15.43 -1.57 2.84
CA LEU A 253 16.47 -1.57 1.81
C LEU A 253 17.88 -1.58 2.39
N PHE A 254 18.14 -0.81 3.44
CA PHE A 254 19.46 -0.84 4.11
C PHE A 254 19.75 -2.19 4.73
N THR A 255 18.74 -2.84 5.31
CA THR A 255 18.91 -4.16 5.96
C THR A 255 19.20 -5.26 4.96
N ILE A 256 18.62 -5.22 3.75
CA ILE A 256 18.92 -6.19 2.69
C ILE A 256 20.13 -5.80 1.82
N GLY A 257 20.80 -4.69 2.13
CA GLY A 257 22.02 -4.26 1.43
C GLY A 257 21.79 -3.51 0.13
N LEU A 258 20.55 -3.21 -0.24
CA LEU A 258 20.23 -2.34 -1.38
C LEU A 258 20.35 -0.89 -0.95
N ARG A 259 21.30 -0.15 -1.53
CA ARG A 259 21.57 1.24 -1.21
C ARG A 259 21.50 2.10 -2.46
N LEU A 260 20.86 3.26 -2.31
CA LEU A 260 20.88 4.31 -3.30
C LEU A 260 22.01 5.33 -3.07
N ASP A 261 22.72 5.21 -1.94
CA ASP A 261 23.87 6.03 -1.57
C ASP A 261 25.17 5.21 -1.57
N ALA A 262 26.30 5.87 -1.83
CA ALA A 262 27.63 5.25 -1.91
C ALA A 262 28.28 4.96 -0.54
N ARG A 263 27.53 5.01 0.57
CA ARG A 263 28.08 4.79 1.92
C ARG A 263 28.30 3.30 2.21
N PRO A 264 29.31 2.91 3.01
CA PRO A 264 29.54 1.51 3.35
C PRO A 264 28.34 0.88 4.10
N PRO A 265 28.18 -0.45 4.09
CA PRO A 265 27.13 -1.14 4.81
C PRO A 265 27.12 -0.71 6.28
N GLY A 266 25.99 -0.17 6.74
CA GLY A 266 25.81 0.26 8.13
C GLY A 266 25.45 -0.90 9.04
N VAL A 267 25.29 -0.60 10.31
CA VAL A 267 24.96 -1.53 11.40
C VAL A 267 23.68 -2.35 11.15
N TYR A 268 22.78 -1.87 10.29
CA TYR A 268 21.52 -2.55 9.98
C TYR A 268 21.65 -3.69 8.97
N PHE A 269 22.75 -3.76 8.21
CA PHE A 269 22.93 -4.74 7.14
C PHE A 269 22.92 -6.17 7.68
N GLY A 270 22.04 -7.01 7.12
CA GLY A 270 21.97 -8.43 7.44
C GLY A 270 21.58 -8.73 8.89
N ASN A 271 20.96 -7.78 9.62
CA ASN A 271 20.51 -8.06 10.99
C ASN A 271 19.19 -8.85 10.98
N PRO A 272 19.18 -10.13 11.46
CA PRO A 272 18.02 -10.99 11.37
C PRO A 272 16.82 -10.53 12.19
N PRO A 273 16.95 -10.12 13.47
CA PRO A 273 15.85 -9.55 14.25
C PRO A 273 15.19 -8.34 13.59
N LEU A 274 15.98 -7.42 13.06
CA LEU A 274 15.48 -6.21 12.41
C LEU A 274 14.70 -6.55 11.14
N LEU A 275 15.24 -7.41 10.28
CA LEU A 275 14.55 -7.79 9.03
C LEU A 275 13.28 -8.59 9.30
N ALA A 276 13.29 -9.48 10.28
CA ALA A 276 12.10 -10.21 10.71
C ALA A 276 11.00 -9.27 11.21
N ALA A 277 11.35 -8.28 12.04
CA ALA A 277 10.41 -7.31 12.55
C ALA A 277 9.81 -6.45 11.42
N ILE A 278 10.63 -5.95 10.48
CA ILE A 278 10.16 -5.17 9.33
C ILE A 278 9.20 -6.00 8.46
N ALA A 279 9.54 -7.26 8.16
CA ALA A 279 8.69 -8.15 7.36
C ALA A 279 7.33 -8.37 8.02
N VAL A 280 7.30 -8.56 9.34
CA VAL A 280 6.06 -8.69 10.12
C VAL A 280 5.25 -7.39 10.08
N ILE A 281 5.86 -6.22 10.26
CA ILE A 281 5.16 -4.93 10.25
C ILE A 281 4.52 -4.67 8.88
N LEU A 282 5.28 -4.84 7.78
CA LEU A 282 4.76 -4.68 6.43
C LEU A 282 3.64 -5.68 6.14
N GLY A 283 3.81 -6.94 6.54
CA GLY A 283 2.78 -7.96 6.43
C GLY A 283 1.54 -7.66 7.27
N ALA A 284 1.72 -7.13 8.48
CA ALA A 284 0.63 -6.73 9.37
C ALA A 284 -0.19 -5.58 8.76
N ILE A 285 0.45 -4.56 8.20
CA ILE A 285 -0.25 -3.46 7.50
C ILE A 285 -1.13 -4.03 6.38
N LEU A 286 -0.61 -4.96 5.57
CA LEU A 286 -1.37 -5.59 4.49
C LEU A 286 -2.55 -6.42 5.01
N LEU A 287 -2.31 -7.32 5.95
CA LEU A 287 -3.31 -8.28 6.41
C LEU A 287 -4.39 -7.60 7.28
N LEU A 288 -4.00 -6.64 8.12
CA LEU A 288 -4.95 -5.90 8.96
C LEU A 288 -5.80 -4.95 8.13
N SER A 289 -5.23 -4.27 7.12
CA SER A 289 -6.02 -3.45 6.20
C SER A 289 -7.02 -4.29 5.40
N ASP A 290 -6.60 -5.46 4.89
CA ASP A 290 -7.48 -6.38 4.18
C ASP A 290 -8.61 -6.93 5.08
N LEU A 291 -8.30 -7.24 6.33
CA LEU A 291 -9.32 -7.61 7.33
C LEU A 291 -10.29 -6.46 7.58
N LEU A 292 -9.77 -5.26 7.88
CA LEU A 292 -10.56 -4.07 8.19
C LEU A 292 -11.55 -3.75 7.07
N PHE A 293 -11.06 -3.57 5.84
CA PHE A 293 -11.93 -3.18 4.72
C PHE A 293 -12.87 -4.30 4.29
N SER A 294 -12.51 -5.58 4.44
CA SER A 294 -13.43 -6.70 4.21
C SER A 294 -14.54 -6.76 5.24
N VAL A 295 -14.24 -6.49 6.51
CA VAL A 295 -15.25 -6.42 7.57
C VAL A 295 -16.18 -5.24 7.33
N LEU A 296 -15.64 -4.05 7.04
CA LEU A 296 -16.46 -2.86 6.73
C LEU A 296 -17.37 -3.10 5.52
N ALA A 297 -16.86 -3.70 4.45
CA ALA A 297 -17.65 -4.01 3.27
C ALA A 297 -18.81 -4.97 3.59
N ASN A 298 -18.56 -5.98 4.42
CA ASN A 298 -19.57 -6.97 4.82
C ASN A 298 -20.60 -6.39 5.80
N VAL A 299 -20.22 -5.43 6.65
CA VAL A 299 -21.16 -4.70 7.52
C VAL A 299 -22.13 -3.87 6.68
N VAL A 300 -21.63 -3.23 5.62
CA VAL A 300 -22.45 -2.40 4.71
C VAL A 300 -23.35 -3.26 3.82
N ASP A 301 -22.85 -4.38 3.30
CA ASP A 301 -23.65 -5.31 2.48
C ASP A 301 -23.43 -6.77 2.91
N PRO A 302 -24.31 -7.30 3.80
CA PRO A 302 -24.20 -8.67 4.26
C PRO A 302 -24.44 -9.75 3.18
N ARG A 303 -25.00 -9.39 2.01
CA ARG A 303 -25.29 -10.33 0.91
C ARG A 303 -24.02 -10.88 0.25
N LEU A 304 -22.90 -10.14 0.33
CA LEU A 304 -21.61 -10.59 -0.20
C LEU A 304 -21.11 -11.91 0.44
N SER A 305 -21.52 -12.22 1.67
CA SER A 305 -21.15 -13.48 2.33
C SER A 305 -21.95 -14.68 1.81
N GLN A 306 -23.21 -14.48 1.41
CA GLN A 306 -24.10 -15.57 0.97
C GLN A 306 -23.72 -16.08 -0.43
N THR A 307 -23.45 -15.18 -1.36
CA THR A 307 -23.06 -15.53 -2.74
C THR A 307 -21.75 -16.32 -2.80
N LYS A 308 -20.86 -16.12 -1.86
CA LYS A 308 -19.56 -16.82 -1.79
C LYS A 308 -19.70 -18.22 -1.21
N ASP A 309 -20.56 -18.39 -0.20
CA ASP A 309 -20.88 -19.71 0.39
C ASP A 309 -21.64 -20.59 -0.62
N GLU A 310 -22.52 -20.02 -1.44
CA GLU A 310 -23.24 -20.71 -2.52
C GLU A 310 -22.30 -21.17 -3.65
N LEU A 311 -21.31 -20.36 -4.02
CA LEU A 311 -20.31 -20.74 -5.02
C LEU A 311 -19.35 -21.81 -4.52
N GLU A 312 -18.93 -21.77 -3.26
CA GLU A 312 -18.05 -22.78 -2.65
C GLU A 312 -18.81 -24.12 -2.47
N THR A 313 -20.11 -24.10 -2.16
CA THR A 313 -20.96 -25.32 -2.10
C THR A 313 -21.32 -25.88 -3.47
N ALA A 314 -21.32 -25.08 -4.52
CA ALA A 314 -21.59 -25.55 -5.89
C ALA A 314 -20.35 -26.17 -6.56
N VAL A 315 -19.15 -25.98 -6.01
CA VAL A 315 -17.86 -26.51 -6.52
C VAL A 315 -17.37 -27.71 -5.69
N ALA A 316 -17.95 -27.97 -4.52
CA ALA A 316 -17.65 -29.11 -3.66
C ALA A 316 -18.58 -30.26 -3.97
#